data_523a228e27d46d138b15df8f9c4120fa
#
_entry.id   523a228e27d46d138b15df8f9c4120fa
#
_cell.length_a   1.000
_cell.length_b   1.000
_cell.length_c   1.000
_cell.angle_alpha   90.00
_cell.angle_beta   90.00
_cell.angle_gamma   90.00
#
_symmetry.space_group_name_H-M   'P 1'
#
loop_
_entity.id
_entity.type
_entity.pdbx_description
1 polymer ?
#
loop_
_entity_poly.entity_id
_entity_poly.type
_entity_poly.pdbx_seq_one_letter_code
_entity_poly.pdbx_strand_id
1 'polypeptide(L)'
;MRIITACFLLFTFYFLLITPSYAQEDDIGQSQITPASPLYFLKSVREILELKFAGTTHVRAIREFEFATRRIREVKGLVKTSRQDLIEPTLYRYLFHLEEFIGIANFKDPDFASQVSKNIAGQMNVLQTVYTHVSDKRALMSIRATINSLSKWDLKLIDKFNLAEKPLLAEQIVASRLSACNFLSHEASSSALNEVEKVVLLERAQQCLTPKP
;
A
#
# COMPACT_ATOMS: atom_id res chain seq x y z
N MET A 1 26.23 33.97 -30.59
CA MET A 1 26.70 33.30 -29.36
C MET A 1 25.95 33.76 -28.10
N ARG A 2 25.79 35.04 -27.82
CA ARG A 2 25.16 35.50 -26.56
C ARG A 2 23.72 35.03 -26.33
N ILE A 3 22.89 34.87 -27.36
CA ILE A 3 21.50 34.40 -27.25
C ILE A 3 21.41 32.93 -26.88
N ILE A 4 22.28 32.10 -27.46
CA ILE A 4 22.33 30.63 -27.19
C ILE A 4 22.75 30.37 -25.73
N THR A 5 23.70 31.17 -25.22
CA THR A 5 24.16 31.07 -23.83
C THR A 5 23.04 31.48 -22.84
N ALA A 6 22.26 32.53 -23.18
CA ALA A 6 21.12 32.96 -22.37
C ALA A 6 19.99 31.91 -22.34
N CYS A 7 19.68 31.27 -23.49
CA CYS A 7 18.68 30.19 -23.53
C CYS A 7 19.14 28.96 -22.73
N PHE A 8 20.44 28.62 -22.79
CA PHE A 8 20.97 27.49 -22.03
C PHE A 8 20.94 27.76 -20.52
N LEU A 9 21.26 28.97 -20.07
CA LEU A 9 21.17 29.37 -18.68
C LEU A 9 19.73 29.39 -18.17
N LEU A 10 18.77 29.85 -18.95
CA LEU A 10 17.34 29.80 -18.60
C LEU A 10 16.83 28.36 -18.50
N PHE A 11 17.28 27.48 -19.40
CA PHE A 11 16.91 26.06 -19.38
C PHE A 11 17.47 25.33 -18.15
N THR A 12 18.76 25.57 -17.81
CA THR A 12 19.36 25.00 -16.58
C THR A 12 18.74 25.56 -15.32
N PHE A 13 18.38 26.85 -15.29
CA PHE A 13 17.69 27.46 -14.15
C PHE A 13 16.27 26.89 -13.97
N TYR A 14 15.56 26.64 -15.06
CA TYR A 14 14.25 25.98 -15.02
C TYR A 14 14.32 24.56 -14.45
N PHE A 15 15.37 23.80 -14.80
CA PHE A 15 15.61 22.46 -14.23
C PHE A 15 15.96 22.49 -12.73
N LEU A 16 16.64 23.52 -12.25
CA LEU A 16 16.98 23.67 -10.83
C LEU A 16 15.77 24.08 -9.98
N LEU A 17 14.73 24.67 -10.57
CA LEU A 17 13.48 25.01 -9.87
C LEU A 17 12.52 23.81 -9.73
N ILE A 18 12.74 22.73 -10.46
CA ILE A 18 12.04 21.46 -10.26
C ILE A 18 12.76 20.68 -9.12
N THR A 19 12.83 21.30 -7.94
CA THR A 19 13.18 20.53 -6.74
C THR A 19 12.05 19.54 -6.50
N PRO A 20 12.32 18.21 -6.42
CA PRO A 20 11.31 17.31 -5.95
C PRO A 20 10.93 17.77 -4.55
N SER A 21 9.70 18.22 -4.37
CA SER A 21 9.14 18.46 -3.05
C SER A 21 9.20 17.12 -2.34
N TYR A 22 10.13 16.94 -1.43
CA TYR A 22 10.14 15.82 -0.50
C TYR A 22 8.89 15.99 0.36
N ALA A 23 7.81 15.37 -0.09
CA ALA A 23 6.60 15.27 0.68
C ALA A 23 6.93 14.56 1.99
N GLN A 24 6.49 15.14 3.07
CA GLN A 24 6.57 14.68 4.44
C GLN A 24 6.34 13.16 4.52
N GLU A 25 7.14 12.47 5.30
CA GLU A 25 7.37 11.01 5.34
C GLU A 25 6.11 10.14 5.56
N ASP A 26 4.98 10.73 5.93
CA ASP A 26 3.70 10.05 6.24
C ASP A 26 2.68 10.04 5.10
N ASP A 27 2.89 10.73 4.00
CA ASP A 27 1.95 10.72 2.87
C ASP A 27 2.45 9.85 1.72
N ILE A 28 1.82 8.68 1.57
CA ILE A 28 2.07 7.76 0.45
C ILE A 28 1.89 8.44 -0.93
N GLY A 29 1.37 9.67 -0.95
CA GLY A 29 1.10 10.42 -2.16
C GLY A 29 -0.14 9.93 -2.90
N GLN A 30 -0.42 10.51 -4.05
CA GLN A 30 -1.56 10.19 -4.90
C GLN A 30 -1.12 9.93 -6.33
N SER A 31 -1.73 8.95 -7.00
CA SER A 31 -1.51 8.72 -8.43
C SER A 31 -2.41 9.63 -9.27
N GLN A 32 -1.82 10.31 -10.25
CA GLN A 32 -2.58 11.06 -11.26
C GLN A 32 -3.14 10.13 -12.35
N ILE A 33 -2.45 9.03 -12.66
CA ILE A 33 -2.89 8.02 -13.62
C ILE A 33 -3.47 6.83 -12.84
N THR A 34 -4.80 6.79 -12.80
CA THR A 34 -5.57 5.71 -12.15
C THR A 34 -6.16 4.77 -13.21
N PRO A 35 -6.72 3.61 -12.83
CA PRO A 35 -7.43 2.74 -13.76
C PRO A 35 -8.57 3.40 -14.55
N ALA A 36 -9.06 4.56 -14.11
CA ALA A 36 -10.04 5.35 -14.84
C ALA A 36 -9.43 6.16 -16.00
N SER A 37 -8.12 6.30 -16.06
CA SER A 37 -7.43 7.06 -17.11
C SER A 37 -7.30 6.25 -18.41
N PRO A 38 -7.55 6.85 -19.59
CA PRO A 38 -7.28 6.19 -20.87
C PRO A 38 -5.79 5.86 -21.09
N LEU A 39 -4.90 6.54 -20.36
CA LEU A 39 -3.45 6.28 -20.43
C LEU A 39 -2.99 5.15 -19.50
N TYR A 40 -3.90 4.51 -18.77
CA TYR A 40 -3.54 3.49 -17.79
C TYR A 40 -2.86 2.26 -18.44
N PHE A 41 -3.21 1.92 -19.67
CA PHE A 41 -2.57 0.81 -20.37
C PHE A 41 -1.05 1.03 -20.56
N LEU A 42 -0.61 2.28 -20.82
CA LEU A 42 0.82 2.62 -20.94
C LEU A 42 1.55 2.36 -19.61
N LYS A 43 0.91 2.70 -18.49
CA LYS A 43 1.43 2.39 -17.16
C LYS A 43 1.59 0.88 -16.97
N SER A 44 0.59 0.09 -17.36
CA SER A 44 0.65 -1.36 -17.25
C SER A 44 1.76 -1.97 -18.13
N VAL A 45 1.93 -1.49 -19.36
CA VAL A 45 3.03 -1.92 -20.24
C VAL A 45 4.38 -1.59 -19.61
N ARG A 46 4.55 -0.39 -19.06
CA ARG A 46 5.76 0.01 -18.36
C ARG A 46 6.07 -0.91 -17.18
N GLU A 47 5.09 -1.23 -16.35
CA GLU A 47 5.26 -2.12 -15.19
C GLU A 47 5.71 -3.54 -15.61
N ILE A 48 5.13 -4.08 -16.70
CA ILE A 48 5.54 -5.36 -17.27
C ILE A 48 7.01 -5.30 -17.72
N LEU A 49 7.43 -4.22 -18.37
CA LEU A 49 8.81 -4.04 -18.79
C LEU A 49 9.77 -3.89 -17.59
N GLU A 50 9.37 -3.13 -16.56
CA GLU A 50 10.15 -2.97 -15.33
C GLU A 50 10.42 -4.33 -14.65
N LEU A 51 9.43 -5.26 -14.62
CA LEU A 51 9.63 -6.62 -14.12
C LEU A 51 10.49 -7.49 -15.03
N LYS A 52 10.26 -7.41 -16.34
CA LYS A 52 11.02 -8.19 -17.32
C LYS A 52 12.51 -7.86 -17.31
N PHE A 53 12.85 -6.60 -17.07
CA PHE A 53 14.23 -6.12 -16.99
C PHE A 53 14.79 -6.07 -15.57
N ALA A 54 14.08 -6.60 -14.57
CA ALA A 54 14.62 -6.76 -13.23
C ALA A 54 15.70 -7.85 -13.23
N GLY A 55 16.96 -7.43 -13.23
CA GLY A 55 18.12 -8.31 -13.42
C GLY A 55 18.36 -9.30 -12.26
N THR A 56 17.79 -9.06 -11.07
CA THR A 56 17.96 -9.93 -9.89
C THR A 56 16.64 -10.13 -9.15
N THR A 57 16.53 -11.22 -8.38
CA THR A 57 15.38 -11.49 -7.53
C THR A 57 15.11 -10.37 -6.52
N HIS A 58 16.18 -9.77 -5.98
CA HIS A 58 16.06 -8.64 -5.07
C HIS A 58 15.44 -7.40 -5.74
N VAL A 59 15.93 -7.03 -6.92
CA VAL A 59 15.35 -5.92 -7.70
C VAL A 59 13.91 -6.20 -8.06
N ARG A 60 13.58 -7.44 -8.44
CA ARG A 60 12.19 -7.85 -8.71
C ARG A 60 11.31 -7.69 -7.47
N ALA A 61 11.77 -8.12 -6.30
CA ALA A 61 11.04 -7.94 -5.05
C ALA A 61 10.73 -6.46 -4.78
N ILE A 62 11.74 -5.58 -4.89
CA ILE A 62 11.54 -4.13 -4.71
C ILE A 62 10.49 -3.60 -5.70
N ARG A 63 10.52 -4.01 -6.97
CA ARG A 63 9.53 -3.57 -7.98
C ARG A 63 8.12 -4.03 -7.63
N GLU A 64 7.94 -5.27 -7.21
CA GLU A 64 6.63 -5.77 -6.77
C GLU A 64 6.08 -4.94 -5.59
N PHE A 65 6.92 -4.60 -4.61
CA PHE A 65 6.53 -3.75 -3.50
C PHE A 65 6.18 -2.31 -3.92
N GLU A 66 6.96 -1.73 -4.85
CA GLU A 66 6.64 -0.43 -5.45
C GLU A 66 5.29 -0.47 -6.18
N PHE A 67 4.98 -1.55 -6.91
CA PHE A 67 3.71 -1.69 -7.61
C PHE A 67 2.55 -1.81 -6.61
N ALA A 68 2.71 -2.58 -5.54
CA ALA A 68 1.73 -2.59 -4.46
C ALA A 68 1.49 -1.16 -3.93
N THR A 69 2.53 -0.41 -3.61
CA THR A 69 2.41 0.98 -3.16
C THR A 69 1.72 1.89 -4.19
N ARG A 70 2.01 1.69 -5.49
CA ARG A 70 1.33 2.43 -6.57
C ARG A 70 -0.18 2.14 -6.59
N ARG A 71 -0.64 0.91 -6.28
CA ARG A 71 -2.08 0.57 -6.19
C ARG A 71 -2.77 1.35 -5.08
N ILE A 72 -2.12 1.52 -3.92
CA ILE A 72 -2.68 2.34 -2.83
C ILE A 72 -2.80 3.81 -3.24
N ARG A 73 -1.81 4.37 -3.95
CA ARG A 73 -1.89 5.72 -4.52
C ARG A 73 -3.03 5.87 -5.53
N GLU A 74 -3.29 4.83 -6.33
CA GLU A 74 -4.41 4.79 -7.28
C GLU A 74 -5.75 4.78 -6.55
N VAL A 75 -5.90 4.01 -5.47
CA VAL A 75 -7.12 4.00 -4.65
C VAL A 75 -7.43 5.40 -4.11
N LYS A 76 -6.44 6.14 -3.60
CA LYS A 76 -6.62 7.56 -3.21
C LYS A 76 -7.12 8.41 -4.39
N GLY A 77 -6.56 8.20 -5.58
CA GLY A 77 -6.98 8.92 -6.80
C GLY A 77 -8.41 8.58 -7.22
N LEU A 78 -8.82 7.31 -7.12
CA LEU A 78 -10.17 6.86 -7.47
C LEU A 78 -11.25 7.47 -6.56
N VAL A 79 -10.96 7.64 -5.28
CA VAL A 79 -11.87 8.34 -4.35
C VAL A 79 -12.07 9.79 -4.78
N LYS A 80 -10.99 10.51 -5.08
CA LYS A 80 -11.08 11.92 -5.55
C LYS A 80 -11.83 12.08 -6.87
N THR A 81 -11.74 11.10 -7.75
CA THR A 81 -12.41 11.14 -9.06
C THR A 81 -13.79 10.49 -9.04
N SER A 82 -14.30 10.11 -7.84
CA SER A 82 -15.58 9.43 -7.65
C SER A 82 -15.74 8.12 -8.43
N ARG A 83 -14.62 7.46 -8.78
CA ARG A 83 -14.60 6.17 -9.47
C ARG A 83 -14.41 5.02 -8.49
N GLN A 84 -15.30 4.98 -7.48
CA GLN A 84 -15.27 3.97 -6.42
C GLN A 84 -15.48 2.54 -6.93
N ASP A 85 -16.14 2.40 -8.08
CA ASP A 85 -16.34 1.14 -8.81
C ASP A 85 -15.02 0.41 -9.18
N LEU A 86 -13.91 1.15 -9.26
CA LEU A 86 -12.60 0.63 -9.61
C LEU A 86 -11.69 0.33 -8.38
N ILE A 87 -12.18 0.60 -7.16
CA ILE A 87 -11.38 0.35 -5.93
C ILE A 87 -11.15 -1.15 -5.74
N GLU A 88 -12.18 -1.97 -5.84
CA GLU A 88 -12.09 -3.43 -5.67
C GLU A 88 -11.02 -4.06 -6.59
N PRO A 89 -11.07 -3.90 -7.93
CA PRO A 89 -10.05 -4.48 -8.80
C PRO A 89 -8.65 -3.89 -8.58
N THR A 90 -8.55 -2.65 -8.08
CA THR A 90 -7.26 -2.04 -7.75
C THR A 90 -6.67 -2.68 -6.49
N LEU A 91 -7.48 -2.92 -5.47
CA LEU A 91 -7.05 -3.59 -4.24
C LEU A 91 -6.70 -5.08 -4.47
N TYR A 92 -7.39 -5.75 -5.39
CA TYR A 92 -7.00 -7.10 -5.80
C TYR A 92 -5.56 -7.12 -6.37
N ARG A 93 -5.23 -6.17 -7.25
CA ARG A 93 -3.86 -6.03 -7.79
C ARG A 93 -2.85 -5.66 -6.72
N TYR A 94 -3.25 -4.84 -5.74
CA TYR A 94 -2.42 -4.51 -4.58
C TYR A 94 -2.00 -5.76 -3.83
N LEU A 95 -2.96 -6.61 -3.46
CA LEU A 95 -2.69 -7.84 -2.72
C LEU A 95 -1.87 -8.83 -3.56
N PHE A 96 -2.12 -8.91 -4.87
CA PHE A 96 -1.32 -9.72 -5.79
C PHE A 96 0.16 -9.33 -5.76
N HIS A 97 0.47 -8.04 -5.96
CA HIS A 97 1.86 -7.57 -5.93
C HIS A 97 2.52 -7.74 -4.56
N LEU A 98 1.75 -7.56 -3.49
CA LEU A 98 2.26 -7.78 -2.14
C LEU A 98 2.58 -9.27 -1.90
N GLU A 99 1.78 -10.17 -2.43
CA GLU A 99 2.00 -11.61 -2.35
C GLU A 99 3.26 -12.04 -3.12
N GLU A 100 3.40 -11.60 -4.35
CA GLU A 100 4.61 -11.81 -5.15
C GLU A 100 5.85 -11.28 -4.42
N PHE A 101 5.79 -10.06 -3.89
CA PHE A 101 6.87 -9.46 -3.11
C PHE A 101 7.31 -10.37 -1.97
N ILE A 102 6.39 -10.77 -1.10
CA ILE A 102 6.74 -11.57 0.09
C ILE A 102 7.21 -12.97 -0.28
N GLY A 103 6.74 -13.51 -1.41
CA GLY A 103 7.20 -14.79 -1.93
C GLY A 103 8.69 -14.81 -2.26
N ILE A 104 9.22 -13.70 -2.75
CA ILE A 104 10.60 -13.59 -3.26
C ILE A 104 11.53 -12.70 -2.42
N ALA A 105 10.98 -11.86 -1.52
CA ALA A 105 11.77 -10.94 -0.71
C ALA A 105 12.69 -11.66 0.29
N ASN A 106 13.90 -11.15 0.41
CA ASN A 106 14.86 -11.57 1.41
C ASN A 106 14.95 -10.54 2.53
N PHE A 107 14.54 -10.91 3.73
CA PHE A 107 14.46 -10.03 4.90
C PHE A 107 15.65 -10.18 5.86
N LYS A 108 16.80 -10.66 5.38
CA LYS A 108 18.02 -10.74 6.22
C LYS A 108 18.53 -9.36 6.63
N ASP A 109 18.33 -8.35 5.79
CA ASP A 109 18.66 -6.97 6.11
C ASP A 109 17.58 -6.38 7.04
N PRO A 110 17.94 -5.99 8.30
CA PRO A 110 17.01 -5.44 9.27
C PRO A 110 16.45 -4.07 8.87
N ASP A 111 17.24 -3.23 8.18
CA ASP A 111 16.81 -1.91 7.75
C ASP A 111 15.77 -2.02 6.64
N PHE A 112 15.97 -2.91 5.69
CA PHE A 112 14.99 -3.24 4.66
C PHE A 112 13.70 -3.78 5.28
N ALA A 113 13.79 -4.72 6.23
CA ALA A 113 12.65 -5.27 6.93
C ALA A 113 11.85 -4.20 7.69
N SER A 114 12.54 -3.30 8.41
CA SER A 114 11.92 -2.19 9.13
C SER A 114 11.22 -1.22 8.18
N GLN A 115 11.85 -0.89 7.05
CA GLN A 115 11.26 -0.01 6.04
C GLN A 115 10.01 -0.62 5.42
N VAL A 116 10.02 -1.91 5.09
CA VAL A 116 8.84 -2.63 4.58
C VAL A 116 7.70 -2.59 5.58
N SER A 117 7.96 -2.91 6.86
CA SER A 117 6.95 -2.88 7.92
C SER A 117 6.33 -1.50 8.09
N LYS A 118 7.14 -0.42 8.13
CA LYS A 118 6.65 0.96 8.20
C LYS A 118 5.77 1.32 7.01
N ASN A 119 6.17 0.92 5.80
CA ASN A 119 5.39 1.19 4.60
C ASN A 119 4.05 0.45 4.61
N ILE A 120 4.01 -0.81 5.05
CA ILE A 120 2.75 -1.59 5.17
C ILE A 120 1.83 -0.92 6.19
N ALA A 121 2.34 -0.49 7.34
CA ALA A 121 1.57 0.23 8.34
C ALA A 121 1.02 1.56 7.77
N GLY A 122 1.83 2.32 7.03
CA GLY A 122 1.40 3.54 6.34
C GLY A 122 0.31 3.27 5.29
N GLN A 123 0.43 2.19 4.52
CA GLN A 123 -0.58 1.76 3.55
C GLN A 123 -1.91 1.39 4.23
N MET A 124 -1.85 0.73 5.38
CA MET A 124 -3.02 0.40 6.18
C MET A 124 -3.73 1.66 6.70
N ASN A 125 -2.99 2.63 7.22
CA ASN A 125 -3.55 3.91 7.65
C ASN A 125 -4.23 4.67 6.50
N VAL A 126 -3.64 4.64 5.30
CA VAL A 126 -4.26 5.21 4.10
C VAL A 126 -5.56 4.51 3.77
N LEU A 127 -5.62 3.18 3.84
CA LEU A 127 -6.86 2.43 3.59
C LEU A 127 -7.94 2.75 4.61
N GLN A 128 -7.61 2.91 5.89
CA GLN A 128 -8.56 3.34 6.93
C GLN A 128 -9.09 4.75 6.65
N THR A 129 -8.21 5.68 6.25
CA THR A 129 -8.62 7.05 5.87
C THR A 129 -9.50 7.05 4.62
N VAL A 130 -9.14 6.29 3.59
CA VAL A 130 -9.93 6.14 2.36
C VAL A 130 -11.31 5.57 2.67
N TYR A 131 -11.39 4.60 3.58
CA TYR A 131 -12.64 3.97 3.98
C TYR A 131 -13.71 4.98 4.41
N THR A 132 -13.32 6.01 5.15
CA THR A 132 -14.25 7.06 5.62
C THR A 132 -14.82 7.95 4.52
N HIS A 133 -14.23 7.92 3.32
CA HIS A 133 -14.63 8.73 2.17
C HIS A 133 -15.31 7.91 1.07
N VAL A 134 -15.52 6.61 1.29
CA VAL A 134 -16.15 5.70 0.34
C VAL A 134 -17.59 5.43 0.74
N SER A 135 -18.49 5.42 -0.23
CA SER A 135 -19.90 5.09 -0.06
C SER A 135 -20.34 3.83 -0.83
N ASP A 136 -19.55 3.42 -1.81
CA ASP A 136 -19.82 2.19 -2.57
C ASP A 136 -19.64 0.95 -1.70
N LYS A 137 -20.68 0.11 -1.62
CA LYS A 137 -20.70 -1.06 -0.74
C LYS A 137 -19.62 -2.08 -1.09
N ARG A 138 -19.35 -2.32 -2.38
CA ARG A 138 -18.32 -3.29 -2.82
C ARG A 138 -16.93 -2.78 -2.48
N ALA A 139 -16.68 -1.49 -2.71
CA ALA A 139 -15.43 -0.86 -2.34
C ALA A 139 -15.19 -0.93 -0.81
N LEU A 140 -16.19 -0.63 0.02
CA LEU A 140 -16.11 -0.76 1.48
C LEU A 140 -15.77 -2.20 1.90
N MET A 141 -16.45 -3.20 1.33
CA MET A 141 -16.17 -4.62 1.61
C MET A 141 -14.74 -5.00 1.21
N SER A 142 -14.28 -4.53 0.06
CA SER A 142 -12.94 -4.81 -0.45
C SER A 142 -11.85 -4.16 0.41
N ILE A 143 -12.04 -2.92 0.88
CA ILE A 143 -11.11 -2.26 1.80
C ILE A 143 -11.01 -3.03 3.13
N ARG A 144 -12.15 -3.43 3.73
CA ARG A 144 -12.16 -4.24 4.95
C ARG A 144 -11.45 -5.59 4.76
N ALA A 145 -11.70 -6.26 3.64
CA ALA A 145 -11.02 -7.51 3.31
C ALA A 145 -9.50 -7.31 3.14
N THR A 146 -9.08 -6.21 2.53
CA THR A 146 -7.66 -5.87 2.36
C THR A 146 -6.98 -5.60 3.69
N ILE A 147 -7.60 -4.81 4.58
CA ILE A 147 -7.06 -4.55 5.93
C ILE A 147 -6.94 -5.87 6.73
N ASN A 148 -7.94 -6.75 6.65
CA ASN A 148 -7.85 -8.08 7.26
C ASN A 148 -6.71 -8.93 6.65
N SER A 149 -6.48 -8.85 5.36
CA SER A 149 -5.36 -9.52 4.71
C SER A 149 -4.02 -8.97 5.20
N LEU A 150 -3.88 -7.66 5.33
CA LEU A 150 -2.66 -7.02 5.85
C LEU A 150 -2.36 -7.46 7.29
N SER A 151 -3.36 -7.59 8.16
CA SER A 151 -3.15 -8.11 9.52
C SER A 151 -2.62 -9.53 9.55
N LYS A 152 -3.00 -10.38 8.57
CA LYS A 152 -2.44 -11.72 8.40
C LYS A 152 -1.02 -11.70 7.83
N TRP A 153 -0.72 -10.70 6.99
CA TRP A 153 0.62 -10.48 6.46
C TRP A 153 1.61 -10.08 7.56
N ASP A 154 1.20 -9.25 8.50
CA ASP A 154 2.01 -8.92 9.67
C ASP A 154 2.44 -10.18 10.41
N LEU A 155 1.58 -11.22 10.53
CA LEU A 155 1.96 -12.51 11.10
C LEU A 155 3.00 -13.26 10.26
N LYS A 156 2.82 -13.31 8.93
CA LYS A 156 3.81 -13.95 8.04
C LYS A 156 5.17 -13.25 8.08
N LEU A 157 5.18 -11.92 8.29
CA LEU A 157 6.41 -11.17 8.47
C LEU A 157 7.10 -11.52 9.79
N ILE A 158 6.32 -11.68 10.87
CA ILE A 158 6.84 -12.14 12.17
C ILE A 158 7.61 -13.45 12.02
N ASP A 159 7.06 -14.42 11.29
CA ASP A 159 7.69 -15.73 11.08
C ASP A 159 8.97 -15.62 10.23
N LYS A 160 9.06 -14.65 9.34
CA LYS A 160 10.22 -14.42 8.46
C LYS A 160 11.34 -13.61 9.12
N PHE A 161 11.04 -12.88 10.18
CA PHE A 161 12.01 -12.09 10.92
C PHE A 161 12.42 -12.82 12.20
N ASN A 162 13.70 -12.85 12.51
CA ASN A 162 14.15 -13.21 13.85
C ASN A 162 13.88 -12.05 14.81
N LEU A 163 12.63 -11.92 15.27
CA LEU A 163 12.16 -10.80 16.09
C LEU A 163 12.83 -10.74 17.47
N ALA A 164 13.35 -11.87 17.98
CA ALA A 164 14.08 -11.89 19.24
C ALA A 164 15.32 -10.97 19.22
N GLU A 165 15.90 -10.81 18.03
CA GLU A 165 17.05 -9.91 17.82
C GLU A 165 16.66 -8.49 17.44
N LYS A 166 15.35 -8.20 17.23
CA LYS A 166 14.86 -6.95 16.68
C LYS A 166 13.58 -6.45 17.39
N PRO A 167 13.66 -6.09 18.69
CA PRO A 167 12.47 -5.76 19.47
C PRO A 167 11.68 -4.56 18.91
N LEU A 168 12.34 -3.53 18.39
CA LEU A 168 11.65 -2.37 17.79
C LEU A 168 10.84 -2.73 16.55
N LEU A 169 11.32 -3.64 15.72
CA LEU A 169 10.58 -4.14 14.57
C LEU A 169 9.37 -4.96 15.02
N ALA A 170 9.52 -5.79 16.06
CA ALA A 170 8.43 -6.54 16.66
C ALA A 170 7.30 -5.60 17.15
N GLU A 171 7.66 -4.54 17.88
CA GLU A 171 6.70 -3.54 18.36
C GLU A 171 5.96 -2.86 17.21
N GLN A 172 6.64 -2.48 16.13
CA GLN A 172 6.04 -1.86 14.96
C GLN A 172 5.01 -2.79 14.28
N ILE A 173 5.36 -4.05 14.09
CA ILE A 173 4.48 -5.05 13.46
C ILE A 173 3.25 -5.31 14.36
N VAL A 174 3.46 -5.45 15.66
CA VAL A 174 2.35 -5.63 16.63
C VAL A 174 1.43 -4.41 16.63
N ALA A 175 1.97 -3.20 16.64
CA ALA A 175 1.17 -1.97 16.60
C ALA A 175 0.35 -1.85 15.32
N SER A 176 0.95 -2.14 14.15
CA SER A 176 0.26 -2.16 12.86
C SER A 176 -0.90 -3.16 12.87
N ARG A 177 -0.64 -4.38 13.33
CA ARG A 177 -1.66 -5.42 13.44
C ARG A 177 -2.78 -5.03 14.40
N LEU A 178 -2.46 -4.48 15.57
CA LEU A 178 -3.46 -4.03 16.54
C LEU A 178 -4.37 -2.93 15.95
N SER A 179 -3.80 -2.02 15.18
CA SER A 179 -4.57 -1.00 14.45
C SER A 179 -5.60 -1.63 13.50
N ALA A 180 -5.20 -2.66 12.72
CA ALA A 180 -6.11 -3.39 11.85
C ALA A 180 -7.21 -4.12 12.63
N CYS A 181 -6.86 -4.80 13.74
CA CYS A 181 -7.81 -5.51 14.58
C CYS A 181 -8.85 -4.56 15.19
N ASN A 182 -8.40 -3.41 15.70
CA ASN A 182 -9.27 -2.39 16.26
C ASN A 182 -10.21 -1.79 15.21
N PHE A 183 -9.71 -1.54 13.99
CA PHE A 183 -10.54 -1.10 12.88
C PHE A 183 -11.65 -2.12 12.56
N LEU A 184 -11.31 -3.40 12.42
CA LEU A 184 -12.29 -4.45 12.13
C LEU A 184 -13.32 -4.62 13.26
N SER A 185 -12.90 -4.51 14.53
CA SER A 185 -13.77 -4.57 15.68
C SER A 185 -14.74 -3.38 15.73
N HIS A 186 -14.23 -2.17 15.46
CA HIS A 186 -15.04 -0.96 15.39
C HIS A 186 -16.09 -1.07 14.27
N GLU A 187 -15.68 -1.51 13.08
CA GLU A 187 -16.60 -1.71 11.96
C GLU A 187 -17.69 -2.74 12.25
N ALA A 188 -17.36 -3.81 12.96
CA ALA A 188 -18.35 -4.81 13.39
C ALA A 188 -19.46 -4.22 14.27
N SER A 189 -19.18 -3.11 14.95
CA SER A 189 -20.16 -2.39 15.77
C SER A 189 -21.03 -1.40 14.99
N SER A 190 -20.75 -1.21 13.68
CA SER A 190 -21.45 -0.24 12.84
C SER A 190 -22.90 -0.67 12.59
N SER A 191 -23.83 0.29 12.70
CA SER A 191 -25.25 0.09 12.37
C SER A 191 -25.53 -0.09 10.88
N ALA A 192 -24.55 0.26 10.01
CA ALA A 192 -24.67 0.16 8.56
C ALA A 192 -24.53 -1.28 8.03
N LEU A 193 -24.09 -2.22 8.87
CA LEU A 193 -23.88 -3.62 8.51
C LEU A 193 -25.09 -4.48 8.88
N ASN A 194 -25.36 -5.50 8.05
CA ASN A 194 -26.30 -6.54 8.44
C ASN A 194 -25.66 -7.51 9.46
N GLU A 195 -26.46 -8.30 10.15
CA GLU A 195 -26.01 -9.18 11.23
C GLU A 195 -24.96 -10.22 10.77
N VAL A 196 -25.09 -10.73 9.53
CA VAL A 196 -24.12 -11.69 8.97
C VAL A 196 -22.76 -11.02 8.77
N GLU A 197 -22.72 -9.81 8.20
CA GLU A 197 -21.51 -9.02 8.02
C GLU A 197 -20.83 -8.72 9.38
N LYS A 198 -21.62 -8.36 10.40
CA LYS A 198 -21.12 -8.11 11.76
C LYS A 198 -20.45 -9.34 12.35
N VAL A 199 -21.12 -10.50 12.31
CA VAL A 199 -20.58 -11.76 12.84
C VAL A 199 -19.26 -12.10 12.17
N VAL A 200 -19.18 -12.01 10.83
CA VAL A 200 -17.94 -12.27 10.07
C VAL A 200 -16.81 -11.31 10.48
N LEU A 201 -17.11 -10.03 10.68
CA LEU A 201 -16.10 -9.05 11.09
C LEU A 201 -15.63 -9.26 12.53
N LEU A 202 -16.54 -9.60 13.45
CA LEU A 202 -16.19 -9.93 14.83
C LEU A 202 -15.28 -11.15 14.90
N GLU A 203 -15.61 -12.20 14.15
CA GLU A 203 -14.75 -13.38 14.07
C GLU A 203 -13.35 -13.04 13.56
N ARG A 204 -13.26 -12.23 12.50
CA ARG A 204 -11.97 -11.75 11.95
C ARG A 204 -11.20 -10.90 12.95
N ALA A 205 -11.86 -9.99 13.66
CA ALA A 205 -11.26 -9.18 14.70
C ALA A 205 -10.71 -10.04 15.85
N GLN A 206 -11.48 -11.05 16.30
CA GLN A 206 -11.04 -12.00 17.32
C GLN A 206 -9.83 -12.82 16.87
N GLN A 207 -9.85 -13.36 15.63
CA GLN A 207 -8.71 -14.09 15.06
C GLN A 207 -7.48 -13.19 14.93
N CYS A 208 -7.67 -11.90 14.68
CA CYS A 208 -6.62 -10.92 14.59
C CYS A 208 -5.98 -10.66 15.97
N LEU A 209 -6.78 -10.57 17.04
CA LEU A 209 -6.30 -10.31 18.41
C LEU A 209 -5.63 -11.55 19.05
N THR A 210 -6.12 -12.73 18.71
CA THR A 210 -5.58 -14.01 19.23
C THR A 210 -4.81 -14.73 18.13
N PRO A 211 -3.48 -14.50 17.99
CA PRO A 211 -2.69 -15.31 17.10
C PRO A 211 -2.79 -16.77 17.56
N LYS A 212 -3.21 -17.67 16.67
CA LYS A 212 -2.99 -19.09 16.93
C LYS A 212 -1.47 -19.31 17.02
N PRO A 213 -1.00 -20.02 18.03
CA PRO A 213 0.40 -20.41 18.14
C PRO A 213 0.86 -21.24 16.92
#